data_414034f5b69b01c230841c8e4eed9b5d
#
_entry.id   414034f5b69b01c230841c8e4eed9b5d
#
_cell.length_a   1.000
_cell.length_b   1.000
_cell.length_c   1.000
_cell.angle_alpha   90.00
_cell.angle_beta   90.00
_cell.angle_gamma   90.00
#
_symmetry.space_group_name_H-M   'P 1'
#
loop_
_entity.id
_entity.type
_entity.pdbx_description
1 polymer ?
#
loop_
_entity_poly.entity_id
_entity_poly.type
_entity_poly.pdbx_seq_one_letter_code
_entity_poly.pdbx_strand_id
1 'polypeptide(L)'
;TYAANTEGYATRIEALDREFADFFAGVEDRTMVFGDRFPLRYFAEEFDIDYYAAFPGCSTQTEPSAATIAFLTDKVREEGIPTVWYIEFSNHLVADSIAEAAGVKTALFHTCHNVSTDELEAGATYVSLMEQNLETLRENL
;
A
#
# COMPACT_ATOMS: atom_id res chain seq x y z
N THR A 1 -32.07 10.01 -5.42
CA THR A 1 -32.58 8.85 -4.64
C THR A 1 -31.43 7.93 -4.26
N TYR A 2 -31.62 7.04 -3.29
CA TYR A 2 -30.59 6.06 -2.88
C TYR A 2 -30.09 5.22 -4.05
N ALA A 3 -30.98 4.71 -4.91
CA ALA A 3 -30.63 3.92 -6.08
C ALA A 3 -29.70 4.68 -7.04
N ALA A 4 -30.03 5.91 -7.39
CA ALA A 4 -29.18 6.73 -8.27
C ALA A 4 -27.81 7.05 -7.65
N ASN A 5 -27.76 7.31 -6.34
CA ASN A 5 -26.51 7.56 -5.65
C ASN A 5 -25.61 6.31 -5.60
N THR A 6 -26.22 5.12 -5.36
CA THR A 6 -25.52 3.84 -5.37
C THR A 6 -24.95 3.54 -6.76
N GLU A 7 -25.75 3.71 -7.82
CA GLU A 7 -25.31 3.50 -9.20
C GLU A 7 -24.16 4.45 -9.58
N GLY A 8 -24.27 5.74 -9.24
CA GLY A 8 -23.22 6.72 -9.51
C GLY A 8 -21.92 6.41 -8.77
N TYR A 9 -22.00 5.94 -7.52
CA TYR A 9 -20.80 5.59 -6.75
C TYR A 9 -20.18 4.28 -7.24
N ALA A 10 -20.98 3.26 -7.55
CA ALA A 10 -20.51 2.01 -8.13
C ALA A 10 -19.76 2.25 -9.46
N THR A 11 -20.29 3.11 -10.33
CA THR A 11 -19.62 3.49 -11.58
C THR A 11 -18.22 4.11 -11.35
N ARG A 12 -18.07 4.92 -10.28
CA ARG A 12 -16.76 5.49 -9.93
C ARG A 12 -15.78 4.42 -9.44
N ILE A 13 -16.24 3.46 -8.62
CA ILE A 13 -15.42 2.33 -8.17
C ILE A 13 -14.99 1.46 -9.35
N GLU A 14 -15.91 1.16 -10.29
CA GLU A 14 -15.60 0.40 -11.49
C GLU A 14 -14.62 1.12 -12.43
N ALA A 15 -14.67 2.45 -12.49
CA ALA A 15 -13.71 3.24 -13.25
C ALA A 15 -12.32 3.16 -12.62
N LEU A 16 -12.25 3.32 -11.31
CA LEU A 16 -11.00 3.21 -10.53
C LEU A 16 -10.39 1.81 -10.64
N ASP A 17 -11.19 0.75 -10.56
CA ASP A 17 -10.73 -0.63 -10.74
C ASP A 17 -10.06 -0.84 -12.10
N ARG A 18 -10.66 -0.30 -13.18
CA ARG A 18 -10.04 -0.32 -14.51
C ARG A 18 -8.71 0.45 -14.56
N GLU A 19 -8.60 1.57 -13.87
CA GLU A 19 -7.35 2.34 -13.83
C GLU A 19 -6.23 1.56 -13.12
N PHE A 20 -6.54 0.84 -12.04
CA PHE A 20 -5.58 -0.06 -11.39
C PHE A 20 -5.19 -1.21 -12.31
N ALA A 21 -6.17 -1.85 -12.98
CA ALA A 21 -5.91 -2.94 -13.91
C ALA A 21 -5.02 -2.48 -15.08
N ASP A 22 -5.28 -1.32 -15.66
CA ASP A 22 -4.47 -0.73 -16.74
C ASP A 22 -3.05 -0.41 -16.26
N PHE A 23 -2.91 0.13 -15.05
CA PHE A 23 -1.61 0.40 -14.45
C PHE A 23 -0.79 -0.90 -14.28
N PHE A 24 -1.36 -1.90 -13.61
CA PHE A 24 -0.67 -3.15 -13.37
C PHE A 24 -0.42 -3.98 -14.63
N ALA A 25 -1.20 -3.80 -15.70
CA ALA A 25 -0.92 -4.43 -16.98
C ALA A 25 0.42 -3.96 -17.60
N GLY A 26 0.89 -2.76 -17.23
CA GLY A 26 2.18 -2.21 -17.67
C GLY A 26 3.35 -2.46 -16.73
N VAL A 27 3.11 -3.05 -15.55
CA VAL A 27 4.14 -3.30 -14.52
C VAL A 27 4.59 -4.76 -14.60
N GLU A 28 5.87 -4.97 -14.88
CA GLU A 28 6.47 -6.32 -14.98
C GLU A 28 6.79 -6.91 -13.61
N ASP A 29 7.42 -6.12 -12.73
CA ASP A 29 7.74 -6.53 -11.35
C ASP A 29 6.73 -5.88 -10.39
N ARG A 30 5.93 -6.72 -9.76
CA ARG A 30 4.85 -6.32 -8.85
C ARG A 30 5.18 -6.67 -7.40
N THR A 31 6.45 -6.71 -7.05
CA THR A 31 6.87 -7.03 -5.70
C THR A 31 6.84 -5.79 -4.80
N MET A 32 6.10 -5.86 -3.69
CA MET A 32 5.99 -4.80 -2.70
C MET A 32 6.53 -5.26 -1.35
N VAL A 33 7.36 -4.43 -0.71
CA VAL A 33 7.87 -4.69 0.65
C VAL A 33 7.25 -3.68 1.62
N PHE A 34 6.52 -4.18 2.60
CA PHE A 34 5.91 -3.37 3.66
C PHE A 34 6.76 -3.45 4.93
N GLY A 35 7.33 -2.32 5.35
CA GLY A 35 7.90 -2.15 6.69
C GLY A 35 6.82 -2.00 7.76
N ASP A 36 5.69 -2.65 7.58
CA ASP A 36 4.50 -2.53 8.37
C ASP A 36 3.67 -3.83 8.31
N ARG A 37 2.39 -3.77 8.73
CA ARG A 37 1.39 -4.80 8.52
C ARG A 37 0.93 -4.79 7.06
N PHE A 38 0.45 -5.95 6.59
CA PHE A 38 -0.13 -6.06 5.25
C PHE A 38 -1.59 -6.54 5.34
N PRO A 39 -2.57 -5.64 5.41
CA PRO A 39 -3.99 -6.01 5.46
C PRO A 39 -4.66 -6.07 4.07
N LEU A 40 -3.89 -6.05 2.98
CA LEU A 40 -4.36 -5.85 1.61
C LEU A 40 -4.37 -7.14 0.76
N ARG A 41 -4.62 -8.30 1.39
CA ARG A 41 -4.52 -9.61 0.72
C ARG A 41 -5.36 -9.70 -0.55
N TYR A 42 -6.62 -9.25 -0.53
CA TYR A 42 -7.49 -9.31 -1.70
C TYR A 42 -7.03 -8.38 -2.83
N PHE A 43 -6.47 -7.23 -2.49
CA PHE A 43 -5.86 -6.32 -3.46
C PHE A 43 -4.64 -6.98 -4.13
N ALA A 44 -3.79 -7.65 -3.36
CA ALA A 44 -2.64 -8.36 -3.90
C ALA A 44 -3.06 -9.54 -4.77
N GLU A 45 -4.09 -10.30 -4.38
CA GLU A 45 -4.64 -11.41 -5.18
C GLU A 45 -5.26 -10.91 -6.50
N GLU A 46 -5.98 -9.78 -6.49
CA GLU A 46 -6.63 -9.22 -7.68
C GLU A 46 -5.62 -8.75 -8.73
N PHE A 47 -4.54 -8.10 -8.30
CA PHE A 47 -3.55 -7.51 -9.22
C PHE A 47 -2.26 -8.33 -9.34
N ASP A 48 -2.24 -9.55 -8.82
CA ASP A 48 -1.10 -10.47 -8.89
C ASP A 48 0.19 -9.83 -8.32
N ILE A 49 0.07 -9.28 -7.12
CA ILE A 49 1.15 -8.60 -6.39
C ILE A 49 1.82 -9.59 -5.45
N ASP A 50 3.13 -9.78 -5.61
CA ASP A 50 3.96 -10.43 -4.61
C ASP A 50 4.29 -9.44 -3.49
N TYR A 51 4.19 -9.89 -2.23
CA TYR A 51 4.45 -9.00 -1.11
C TYR A 51 5.21 -9.67 0.03
N TYR A 52 6.00 -8.86 0.71
CA TYR A 52 6.65 -9.17 1.97
C TYR A 52 6.27 -8.13 3.00
N ALA A 53 6.13 -8.51 4.27
CA ALA A 53 5.71 -7.59 5.33
C ALA A 53 6.47 -7.84 6.63
N ALA A 54 6.71 -6.77 7.38
CA ALA A 54 7.38 -6.83 8.68
C ALA A 54 6.54 -7.57 9.73
N PHE A 55 5.22 -7.55 9.57
CA PHE A 55 4.29 -8.21 10.48
C PHE A 55 3.23 -9.01 9.72
N PRO A 56 2.77 -10.17 10.25
CA PRO A 56 1.54 -10.81 9.78
C PRO A 56 0.36 -9.85 9.88
N GLY A 57 -0.59 -9.91 8.94
CA GLY A 57 -1.67 -8.94 8.77
C GLY A 57 -2.41 -8.50 10.03
N CYS A 58 -2.79 -9.45 10.91
CA CYS A 58 -3.50 -9.18 12.17
C CYS A 58 -2.61 -9.34 13.41
N SER A 59 -1.31 -9.18 13.28
CA SER A 59 -0.39 -9.31 14.41
C SER A 59 -0.62 -8.25 15.47
N THR A 60 -0.57 -8.67 16.73
CA THR A 60 -0.52 -7.78 17.89
C THR A 60 0.92 -7.40 18.29
N GLN A 61 1.91 -7.91 17.57
CA GLN A 61 3.31 -7.56 17.78
C GLN A 61 3.54 -6.09 17.45
N THR A 62 4.35 -5.43 18.25
CA THR A 62 4.68 -4.01 18.10
C THR A 62 6.01 -3.79 17.39
N GLU A 63 6.89 -4.80 17.40
CA GLU A 63 8.22 -4.74 16.79
C GLU A 63 8.52 -6.05 16.06
N PRO A 64 9.05 -6.00 14.82
CA PRO A 64 9.54 -7.18 14.13
C PRO A 64 10.87 -7.64 14.72
N SER A 65 11.23 -8.90 14.50
CA SER A 65 12.55 -9.40 14.89
C SER A 65 13.67 -8.76 14.05
N ALA A 66 14.87 -8.66 14.59
CA ALA A 66 16.04 -8.22 13.83
C ALA A 66 16.29 -9.08 12.60
N ALA A 67 15.98 -10.38 12.68
CA ALA A 67 16.09 -11.29 11.54
C ALA A 67 15.07 -10.96 10.44
N THR A 68 13.86 -10.54 10.80
CA THR A 68 12.84 -10.10 9.84
C THR A 68 13.28 -8.81 9.12
N ILE A 69 13.82 -7.83 9.87
CA ILE A 69 14.33 -6.57 9.29
C ILE A 69 15.48 -6.87 8.33
N ALA A 70 16.44 -7.71 8.72
CA ALA A 70 17.55 -8.10 7.86
C ALA A 70 17.06 -8.79 6.58
N PHE A 71 16.16 -9.75 6.70
CA PHE A 71 15.56 -10.45 5.57
C PHE A 71 14.88 -9.49 4.58
N LEU A 72 14.06 -8.56 5.08
CA LEU A 72 13.37 -7.58 4.23
C LEU A 72 14.36 -6.61 3.57
N THR A 73 15.40 -6.18 4.30
CA THR A 73 16.46 -5.33 3.75
C THR A 73 17.21 -6.03 2.62
N ASP A 74 17.57 -7.29 2.81
CA ASP A 74 18.25 -8.09 1.79
C ASP A 74 17.33 -8.32 0.57
N LYS A 75 16.05 -8.59 0.80
CA LYS A 75 15.06 -8.74 -0.27
C LYS A 75 14.93 -7.47 -1.12
N VAL A 76 14.84 -6.29 -0.49
CA VAL A 76 14.81 -4.99 -1.18
C VAL A 76 16.05 -4.80 -2.07
N ARG A 77 17.23 -5.16 -1.57
CA ARG A 77 18.49 -5.02 -2.30
C ARG A 77 18.62 -6.01 -3.45
N GLU A 78 18.32 -7.29 -3.19
CA GLU A 78 18.51 -8.39 -4.14
C GLU A 78 17.56 -8.28 -5.33
N GLU A 79 16.34 -7.84 -5.10
CA GLU A 79 15.31 -7.68 -6.14
C GLU A 79 15.28 -6.27 -6.73
N GLY A 80 16.10 -5.33 -6.21
CA GLY A 80 16.16 -3.96 -6.72
C GLY A 80 14.87 -3.17 -6.48
N ILE A 81 14.14 -3.48 -5.41
CA ILE A 81 12.87 -2.84 -5.08
C ILE A 81 13.11 -1.36 -4.73
N PRO A 82 12.43 -0.41 -5.40
CA PRO A 82 12.75 1.01 -5.25
C PRO A 82 12.18 1.64 -3.99
N THR A 83 11.20 1.00 -3.35
CA THR A 83 10.39 1.62 -2.29
C THR A 83 9.99 0.62 -1.22
N VAL A 84 10.08 1.04 0.05
CA VAL A 84 9.51 0.32 1.20
C VAL A 84 8.21 1.02 1.60
N TRP A 85 7.13 0.26 1.69
CA TRP A 85 5.80 0.77 1.94
C TRP A 85 5.43 0.75 3.42
N TYR A 86 4.61 1.69 3.84
CA TYR A 86 3.95 1.71 5.15
C TYR A 86 2.48 2.09 5.00
N ILE A 87 1.66 1.85 6.03
CA ILE A 87 0.22 2.13 5.99
C ILE A 87 -0.12 3.36 6.85
N GLU A 88 -1.33 3.87 6.71
CA GLU A 88 -1.83 4.99 7.50
C GLU A 88 -1.77 4.72 9.02
N PHE A 89 -1.62 5.76 9.80
CA PHE A 89 -1.46 5.74 11.27
C PHE A 89 -0.26 4.95 11.80
N SER A 90 0.61 4.49 10.94
CA SER A 90 1.89 3.90 11.31
C SER A 90 2.87 4.98 11.77
N ASN A 91 3.77 4.65 12.69
CA ASN A 91 4.94 5.50 12.99
C ASN A 91 6.06 5.35 11.94
N HIS A 92 5.88 4.49 10.96
CA HIS A 92 6.76 4.10 9.84
C HIS A 92 8.25 3.88 10.16
N LEU A 93 8.63 3.78 11.44
CA LEU A 93 10.03 3.62 11.86
C LEU A 93 10.70 2.36 11.29
N VAL A 94 9.94 1.26 11.17
CA VAL A 94 10.45 0.01 10.60
C VAL A 94 10.67 0.15 9.09
N ALA A 95 9.74 0.77 8.38
CA ALA A 95 9.88 1.06 6.96
C ALA A 95 11.08 1.97 6.69
N ASP A 96 11.24 3.03 7.46
CA ASP A 96 12.38 3.96 7.37
C ASP A 96 13.71 3.23 7.62
N SER A 97 13.78 2.37 8.65
CA SER A 97 14.99 1.61 8.97
C SER A 97 15.40 0.67 7.83
N ILE A 98 14.45 -0.03 7.22
CA ILE A 98 14.71 -0.92 6.07
C ILE A 98 15.15 -0.08 4.86
N ALA A 99 14.43 1.00 4.57
CA ALA A 99 14.70 1.87 3.43
C ALA A 99 16.08 2.55 3.55
N GLU A 100 16.44 3.06 4.72
CA GLU A 100 17.77 3.66 4.99
C GLU A 100 18.86 2.61 4.79
N ALA A 101 18.69 1.42 5.38
CA ALA A 101 19.66 0.34 5.24
C ALA A 101 19.81 -0.14 3.78
N ALA A 102 18.73 -0.19 3.01
CA ALA A 102 18.75 -0.61 1.61
C ALA A 102 19.13 0.53 0.63
N GLY A 103 19.08 1.79 1.06
CA GLY A 103 19.35 2.96 0.21
C GLY A 103 18.19 3.30 -0.73
N VAL A 104 16.95 3.04 -0.32
CA VAL A 104 15.72 3.31 -1.08
C VAL A 104 14.81 4.28 -0.32
N LYS A 105 13.70 4.68 -0.91
CA LYS A 105 12.72 5.57 -0.29
C LYS A 105 11.58 4.81 0.41
N THR A 106 10.78 5.52 1.19
CA THR A 106 9.52 5.02 1.75
C THR A 106 8.33 5.69 1.08
N ALA A 107 7.18 5.01 1.04
CA ALA A 107 5.93 5.57 0.57
C ALA A 107 4.73 5.03 1.36
N LEU A 108 3.71 5.87 1.49
CA LEU A 108 2.45 5.51 2.10
C LEU A 108 1.56 4.78 1.09
N PHE A 109 1.00 3.65 1.49
CA PHE A 109 -0.17 3.06 0.86
C PHE A 109 -1.34 3.09 1.86
N HIS A 110 -2.37 3.85 1.55
CA HIS A 110 -3.53 4.01 2.42
C HIS A 110 -4.46 2.80 2.29
N THR A 111 -4.73 2.09 3.40
CA THR A 111 -5.58 0.89 3.37
C THR A 111 -7.07 1.19 3.30
N CYS A 112 -7.46 2.45 3.46
CA CYS A 112 -8.85 2.92 3.52
C CYS A 112 -9.65 2.33 4.71
N HIS A 113 -8.96 1.77 5.69
CA HIS A 113 -9.59 1.18 6.87
C HIS A 113 -10.07 2.25 7.86
N ASN A 114 -9.30 3.30 8.02
CA ASN A 114 -9.63 4.47 8.84
C ASN A 114 -9.20 5.74 8.12
N VAL A 115 -9.77 6.87 8.52
CA VAL A 115 -9.36 8.19 8.07
C VAL A 115 -9.08 9.09 9.27
N SER A 116 -8.13 10.00 9.13
CA SER A 116 -7.89 11.04 10.12
C SER A 116 -9.01 12.09 10.12
N THR A 117 -9.07 12.88 11.19
CA THR A 117 -10.00 14.01 11.25
C THR A 117 -9.75 15.00 10.11
N ASP A 118 -8.48 15.29 9.82
CA ASP A 118 -8.08 16.23 8.76
C ASP A 118 -8.49 15.72 7.37
N GLU A 119 -8.30 14.43 7.09
CA GLU A 119 -8.75 13.82 5.84
C GLU A 119 -10.27 13.85 5.70
N LEU A 120 -11.00 13.56 6.79
CA LEU A 120 -12.46 13.62 6.80
C LEU A 120 -12.97 15.06 6.56
N GLU A 121 -12.37 16.05 7.21
CA GLU A 121 -12.71 17.47 7.03
C GLU A 121 -12.35 17.97 5.62
N ALA A 122 -11.29 17.43 5.01
CA ALA A 122 -10.93 17.66 3.62
C ALA A 122 -11.86 16.97 2.61
N GLY A 123 -12.80 16.14 3.08
CA GLY A 123 -13.78 15.45 2.24
C GLY A 123 -13.23 14.17 1.59
N ALA A 124 -12.26 13.52 2.23
CA ALA A 124 -11.73 12.26 1.73
C ALA A 124 -12.84 11.20 1.59
N THR A 125 -12.76 10.46 0.51
CA THR A 125 -13.63 9.33 0.21
C THR A 125 -12.77 8.10 -0.10
N TYR A 126 -13.35 6.91 -0.06
CA TYR A 126 -12.66 5.70 -0.51
C TYR A 126 -12.05 5.89 -1.91
N VAL A 127 -12.83 6.41 -2.85
CA VAL A 127 -12.35 6.64 -4.22
C VAL A 127 -11.16 7.59 -4.25
N SER A 128 -11.25 8.75 -3.58
CA SER A 128 -10.14 9.72 -3.59
C SER A 128 -8.86 9.20 -2.92
N LEU A 129 -8.99 8.40 -1.85
CA LEU A 129 -7.83 7.78 -1.19
C LEU A 129 -7.20 6.70 -2.08
N MET A 130 -8.00 5.91 -2.79
CA MET A 130 -7.49 4.92 -3.73
C MET A 130 -6.90 5.55 -5.00
N GLU A 131 -7.45 6.67 -5.47
CA GLU A 131 -6.83 7.49 -6.53
C GLU A 131 -5.43 7.99 -6.11
N GLN A 132 -5.27 8.44 -4.86
CA GLN A 132 -3.96 8.81 -4.31
C GLN A 132 -3.01 7.61 -4.23
N ASN A 133 -3.50 6.43 -3.82
CA ASN A 133 -2.70 5.21 -3.86
C ASN A 133 -2.20 4.90 -5.26
N LEU A 134 -3.05 5.03 -6.28
CA LEU A 134 -2.67 4.79 -7.66
C LEU A 134 -1.57 5.75 -8.14
N GLU A 135 -1.67 7.04 -7.80
CA GLU A 135 -0.60 8.00 -8.09
C GLU A 135 0.69 7.65 -7.35
N THR A 136 0.58 7.27 -6.07
CA THR A 136 1.75 6.84 -5.30
C THR A 136 2.39 5.59 -5.91
N LEU A 137 1.61 4.62 -6.40
CA LEU A 137 2.14 3.45 -7.11
C LEU A 137 2.87 3.85 -8.40
N ARG A 138 2.30 4.75 -9.21
CA ARG A 138 2.93 5.25 -10.45
C ARG A 138 4.30 5.88 -10.23
N GLU A 139 4.50 6.49 -9.07
CA GLU A 139 5.76 7.16 -8.72
C GLU A 139 6.79 6.23 -8.07
N ASN A 140 6.36 5.06 -7.59
CA ASN A 140 7.13 4.29 -6.62
C ASN A 140 7.24 2.79 -6.92
N LEU A 141 6.51 2.29 -7.89
CA LEU A 141 6.57 0.91 -8.37
C LEU A 141 7.02 0.87 -9.83
#